data_d28088bf67eae2157d9e9479f59a773c
#
_entry.id   d28088bf67eae2157d9e9479f59a773c
#
_cell.length_a   1.000
_cell.length_b   1.000
_cell.length_c   1.000
_cell.angle_alpha   90.00
_cell.angle_beta   90.00
_cell.angle_gamma   90.00
#
_symmetry.space_group_name_H-M   'P 1'
#
loop_
_entity.id
_entity.type
_entity.pdbx_description
1 polymer ?
#
loop_
_entity_poly.entity_id
_entity_poly.type
_entity_poly.pdbx_seq_one_letter_code
_entity_poly.pdbx_strand_id
1 'polypeptide(L)'
;AGREALWRSARERDPHAARDLLRDHLSSERAGSRKRLLGALLDTLSDDDHSLEPLLDTLTTDRSDDVRTLARTALHRLSRSAQNARNAARLAALLSGAPTAPDEHATRDGLPDPTSQDALSAAALLEHLLEHTHPDTLLAALNTTPAALVDLARKHDQLQPLAENAVSTAHPALAAALLPELPTHPFLLQIGPPETLAAAQTQALLDRDPDRLLALFGPHPGPWPPDPSAALLGTLRDTIGTAHYAAAWGYRWAQLAELAATHAHPHTLHPDPLPTDATDYAHRTLTELLGTLELRKQMWTDFGKGRG
;
A
#
# COMPACT_ATOMS: atom_id res chain seq x y z
N ALA A 1 -1.08 -21.06 -15.94
CA ALA A 1 -1.87 -19.90 -15.57
C ALA A 1 -3.08 -20.37 -14.76
N GLY A 2 -3.15 -19.97 -13.50
CA GLY A 2 -4.21 -20.40 -12.59
C GLY A 2 -5.52 -19.66 -12.85
N ARG A 3 -6.61 -20.09 -12.21
CA ARG A 3 -7.93 -19.44 -12.23
C ARG A 3 -7.86 -17.95 -11.86
N GLU A 4 -6.92 -17.58 -11.00
CA GLU A 4 -6.61 -16.20 -10.64
C GLU A 4 -6.24 -15.34 -11.84
N ALA A 5 -5.31 -15.80 -12.72
CA ALA A 5 -4.92 -15.05 -13.91
C ALA A 5 -6.09 -14.86 -14.89
N LEU A 6 -6.91 -15.91 -15.04
CA LEU A 6 -8.12 -15.84 -15.85
C LEU A 6 -9.13 -14.85 -15.29
N TRP A 7 -9.31 -14.83 -13.97
CA TRP A 7 -10.20 -13.89 -13.30
C TRP A 7 -9.69 -12.45 -13.43
N ARG A 8 -8.38 -12.18 -13.24
CA ARG A 8 -7.78 -10.85 -13.46
C ARG A 8 -8.05 -10.35 -14.87
N SER A 9 -7.81 -11.21 -15.88
CA SER A 9 -8.08 -10.86 -17.27
C SER A 9 -9.58 -10.66 -17.58
N ALA A 10 -10.48 -11.39 -16.92
CA ALA A 10 -11.90 -11.15 -17.01
C ALA A 10 -12.28 -9.80 -16.38
N ARG A 11 -11.72 -9.47 -15.22
CA ARG A 11 -11.99 -8.23 -14.51
C ARG A 11 -11.51 -6.98 -15.28
N GLU A 12 -10.37 -7.07 -15.95
CA GLU A 12 -9.89 -5.97 -16.82
C GLU A 12 -10.82 -5.70 -18.00
N ARG A 13 -11.49 -6.75 -18.53
CA ARG A 13 -12.40 -6.64 -19.67
C ARG A 13 -13.83 -6.28 -19.28
N ASP A 14 -14.33 -6.92 -18.23
CA ASP A 14 -15.69 -6.76 -17.72
C ASP A 14 -15.72 -6.93 -16.18
N PRO A 15 -15.60 -5.84 -15.42
CA PRO A 15 -15.65 -5.89 -13.96
C PRO A 15 -16.96 -6.45 -13.40
N HIS A 16 -18.10 -6.27 -14.10
CA HIS A 16 -19.40 -6.80 -13.66
C HIS A 16 -19.44 -8.32 -13.77
N ALA A 17 -19.12 -8.85 -14.96
CA ALA A 17 -19.05 -10.29 -15.17
C ALA A 17 -18.05 -10.98 -14.22
N ALA A 18 -16.92 -10.34 -13.92
CA ALA A 18 -15.95 -10.86 -12.98
C ALA A 18 -16.51 -10.93 -11.54
N ARG A 19 -17.31 -9.95 -11.10
CA ARG A 19 -18.02 -9.98 -9.81
C ARG A 19 -19.02 -11.14 -9.74
N ASP A 20 -19.81 -11.32 -10.78
CA ASP A 20 -20.77 -12.42 -10.84
C ASP A 20 -20.10 -13.78 -10.78
N LEU A 21 -18.97 -13.97 -11.51
CA LEU A 21 -18.16 -15.19 -11.43
C LEU A 21 -17.67 -15.48 -10.01
N LEU A 22 -17.21 -14.46 -9.28
CA LEU A 22 -16.80 -14.65 -7.88
C LEU A 22 -17.99 -15.03 -7.01
N ARG A 23 -19.11 -14.34 -7.14
CA ARG A 23 -20.32 -14.59 -6.35
C ARG A 23 -20.82 -16.04 -6.53
N ASP A 24 -20.81 -16.52 -7.76
CA ASP A 24 -21.39 -17.82 -8.09
C ASP A 24 -20.47 -18.99 -7.75
N HIS A 25 -19.16 -18.78 -7.78
CA HIS A 25 -18.21 -19.90 -7.74
C HIS A 25 -17.23 -19.89 -6.56
N LEU A 26 -16.97 -18.75 -5.91
CA LEU A 26 -15.91 -18.66 -4.90
C LEU A 26 -16.14 -19.62 -3.72
N SER A 27 -17.38 -19.75 -3.25
CA SER A 27 -17.75 -20.64 -2.14
C SER A 27 -17.49 -22.12 -2.42
N SER A 28 -17.58 -22.54 -3.68
CA SER A 28 -17.33 -23.92 -4.12
C SER A 28 -15.85 -24.25 -4.30
N GLU A 29 -14.97 -23.25 -4.29
CA GLU A 29 -13.53 -23.44 -4.49
C GLU A 29 -12.85 -24.00 -3.23
N ARG A 30 -11.69 -24.65 -3.43
CA ARG A 30 -10.81 -25.07 -2.31
C ARG A 30 -10.23 -23.84 -1.62
N ALA A 31 -9.92 -23.93 -0.32
CA ALA A 31 -9.39 -22.82 0.49
C ALA A 31 -8.19 -22.09 -0.17
N GLY A 32 -7.21 -22.85 -0.72
CA GLY A 32 -6.07 -22.25 -1.42
C GLY A 32 -6.44 -21.49 -2.70
N SER A 33 -7.52 -21.85 -3.38
CA SER A 33 -8.02 -21.11 -4.54
C SER A 33 -8.81 -19.88 -4.09
N ARG A 34 -9.63 -20.02 -3.03
CA ARG A 34 -10.32 -18.86 -2.42
C ARG A 34 -9.32 -17.80 -1.97
N LYS A 35 -8.25 -18.19 -1.25
CA LYS A 35 -7.17 -17.27 -0.83
C LYS A 35 -6.60 -16.49 -2.01
N ARG A 36 -6.21 -17.19 -3.11
CA ARG A 36 -5.63 -16.51 -4.28
C ARG A 36 -6.61 -15.57 -4.98
N LEU A 37 -7.87 -15.99 -5.13
CA LEU A 37 -8.91 -15.16 -5.76
C LEU A 37 -9.24 -13.93 -4.92
N LEU A 38 -9.32 -14.06 -3.58
CA LEU A 38 -9.50 -12.93 -2.68
C LEU A 38 -8.29 -11.99 -2.70
N GLY A 39 -7.06 -12.52 -2.76
CA GLY A 39 -5.87 -11.70 -2.95
C GLY A 39 -5.94 -10.89 -4.24
N ALA A 40 -6.30 -11.56 -5.35
CA ALA A 40 -6.48 -10.87 -6.63
C ALA A 40 -7.60 -9.82 -6.61
N LEU A 41 -8.70 -10.08 -5.88
CA LEU A 41 -9.78 -9.09 -5.67
C LEU A 41 -9.24 -7.88 -4.93
N LEU A 42 -8.49 -8.07 -3.83
CA LEU A 42 -7.93 -6.97 -3.03
C LEU A 42 -7.02 -6.04 -3.83
N ASP A 43 -6.29 -6.56 -4.81
CA ASP A 43 -5.42 -5.73 -5.67
C ASP A 43 -6.20 -4.72 -6.52
N THR A 44 -7.49 -4.96 -6.76
CA THR A 44 -8.33 -4.16 -7.66
C THR A 44 -9.66 -3.73 -7.03
N LEU A 45 -9.82 -3.97 -5.72
CA LEU A 45 -11.06 -3.69 -4.99
C LEU A 45 -11.39 -2.19 -4.99
N SER A 46 -12.65 -1.88 -5.24
CA SER A 46 -13.19 -0.52 -5.20
C SER A 46 -14.61 -0.54 -4.60
N ASP A 47 -15.16 0.62 -4.31
CA ASP A 47 -16.54 0.75 -3.81
C ASP A 47 -17.61 0.21 -4.78
N ASP A 48 -17.29 0.08 -6.07
CA ASP A 48 -18.18 -0.59 -7.04
C ASP A 48 -18.39 -2.08 -6.73
N ASP A 49 -17.55 -2.66 -5.89
CA ASP A 49 -17.60 -4.07 -5.49
C ASP A 49 -18.51 -4.35 -4.29
N HIS A 50 -19.26 -3.36 -3.80
CA HIS A 50 -20.21 -3.55 -2.70
C HIS A 50 -21.19 -4.72 -2.89
N SER A 51 -21.51 -5.04 -4.13
CA SER A 51 -22.35 -6.20 -4.44
C SER A 51 -21.77 -7.54 -4.01
N LEU A 52 -20.45 -7.59 -3.70
CA LEU A 52 -19.76 -8.76 -3.15
C LEU A 52 -19.82 -8.83 -1.61
N GLU A 53 -20.30 -7.81 -0.92
CA GLU A 53 -20.36 -7.76 0.54
C GLU A 53 -21.01 -9.00 1.17
N PRO A 54 -22.19 -9.50 0.72
CA PRO A 54 -22.79 -10.69 1.31
C PRO A 54 -21.94 -11.95 1.18
N LEU A 55 -21.20 -12.09 0.07
CA LEU A 55 -20.25 -13.18 -0.13
C LEU A 55 -19.05 -13.05 0.84
N LEU A 56 -18.45 -11.87 0.90
CA LEU A 56 -17.30 -11.59 1.78
C LEU A 56 -17.68 -11.80 3.23
N ASP A 57 -18.84 -11.33 3.63
CA ASP A 57 -19.39 -11.49 4.97
C ASP A 57 -19.56 -12.98 5.36
N THR A 58 -20.03 -13.82 4.45
CA THR A 58 -20.07 -15.29 4.66
C THR A 58 -18.68 -15.88 4.86
N LEU A 59 -17.67 -15.38 4.13
CA LEU A 59 -16.29 -15.87 4.21
C LEU A 59 -15.56 -15.46 5.48
N THR A 60 -16.06 -14.50 6.26
CA THR A 60 -15.49 -14.16 7.59
C THR A 60 -15.59 -15.30 8.59
N THR A 61 -16.41 -16.31 8.31
CA THR A 61 -16.57 -17.54 9.11
C THR A 61 -15.97 -18.78 8.44
N ASP A 62 -15.19 -18.61 7.37
CA ASP A 62 -14.53 -19.73 6.68
C ASP A 62 -13.62 -20.53 7.63
N ARG A 63 -13.42 -21.82 7.31
CA ARG A 63 -12.52 -22.70 8.09
C ARG A 63 -11.05 -22.28 8.00
N SER A 64 -10.65 -21.62 6.93
CA SER A 64 -9.28 -21.13 6.70
C SER A 64 -9.10 -19.74 7.28
N ASP A 65 -8.12 -19.57 8.17
CA ASP A 65 -7.74 -18.28 8.74
C ASP A 65 -7.38 -17.25 7.67
N ASP A 66 -6.59 -17.68 6.68
CA ASP A 66 -6.21 -16.82 5.56
C ASP A 66 -7.42 -16.27 4.80
N VAL A 67 -8.43 -17.12 4.56
CA VAL A 67 -9.66 -16.70 3.87
C VAL A 67 -10.46 -15.73 4.72
N ARG A 68 -10.58 -16.00 6.04
CA ARG A 68 -11.26 -15.09 6.97
C ARG A 68 -10.59 -13.71 6.99
N THR A 69 -9.26 -13.70 7.12
CA THR A 69 -8.47 -12.45 7.16
C THR A 69 -8.65 -11.65 5.87
N LEU A 70 -8.51 -12.27 4.69
CA LEU A 70 -8.69 -11.57 3.41
C LEU A 70 -10.13 -11.06 3.22
N ALA A 71 -11.14 -11.81 3.67
CA ALA A 71 -12.53 -11.38 3.61
C ALA A 71 -12.78 -10.14 4.49
N ARG A 72 -12.26 -10.12 5.72
CA ARG A 72 -12.34 -8.95 6.62
C ARG A 72 -11.60 -7.74 6.04
N THR A 73 -10.41 -7.95 5.47
CA THR A 73 -9.66 -6.89 4.77
C THR A 73 -10.44 -6.31 3.61
N ALA A 74 -11.14 -7.15 2.83
CA ALA A 74 -11.99 -6.68 1.74
C ALA A 74 -13.17 -5.87 2.28
N LEU A 75 -13.86 -6.36 3.31
CA LEU A 75 -14.97 -5.64 3.96
C LEU A 75 -14.52 -4.31 4.58
N HIS A 76 -13.31 -4.26 5.18
CA HIS A 76 -12.72 -3.03 5.69
C HIS A 76 -12.53 -1.99 4.57
N ARG A 77 -12.06 -2.39 3.39
CA ARG A 77 -11.84 -1.49 2.25
C ARG A 77 -13.13 -1.03 1.56
N LEU A 78 -14.24 -1.71 1.74
CA LEU A 78 -15.55 -1.28 1.25
C LEU A 78 -16.15 -0.27 2.22
N SER A 79 -16.11 1.01 1.88
CA SER A 79 -16.43 2.13 2.78
C SER A 79 -17.79 2.00 3.48
N ARG A 80 -18.78 1.42 2.82
CA ARG A 80 -20.16 1.29 3.32
C ARG A 80 -20.51 -0.10 3.84
N SER A 81 -19.53 -0.97 4.10
CA SER A 81 -19.82 -2.33 4.59
C SER A 81 -20.44 -2.31 5.98
N ALA A 82 -21.29 -3.31 6.27
CA ALA A 82 -21.90 -3.48 7.57
C ALA A 82 -20.85 -3.72 8.67
N GLN A 83 -19.70 -4.36 8.35
CA GLN A 83 -18.57 -4.48 9.27
C GLN A 83 -18.05 -3.10 9.70
N ASN A 84 -17.81 -2.19 8.75
CA ASN A 84 -17.36 -0.84 9.06
C ASN A 84 -18.38 -0.06 9.90
N ALA A 85 -19.67 -0.20 9.57
CA ALA A 85 -20.74 0.44 10.35
C ALA A 85 -20.76 -0.06 11.80
N ARG A 86 -20.61 -1.38 12.03
CA ARG A 86 -20.55 -1.98 13.39
C ARG A 86 -19.29 -1.50 14.13
N ASN A 87 -18.13 -1.50 13.48
CA ASN A 87 -16.89 -1.04 14.09
C ASN A 87 -16.96 0.45 14.45
N ALA A 88 -17.52 1.29 13.61
CA ALA A 88 -17.71 2.71 13.90
C ALA A 88 -18.68 2.93 15.09
N ALA A 89 -19.74 2.13 15.19
CA ALA A 89 -20.65 2.17 16.35
C ALA A 89 -19.93 1.76 17.66
N ARG A 90 -19.07 0.72 17.60
CA ARG A 90 -18.23 0.31 18.74
C ARG A 90 -17.28 1.40 19.18
N LEU A 91 -16.65 2.09 18.21
CA LEU A 91 -15.75 3.21 18.49
C LEU A 91 -16.50 4.36 19.15
N ALA A 92 -17.67 4.74 18.64
CA ALA A 92 -18.49 5.80 19.23
C ALA A 92 -18.92 5.45 20.67
N ALA A 93 -19.31 4.19 20.91
CA ALA A 93 -19.63 3.69 22.26
C ALA A 93 -18.42 3.75 23.19
N LEU A 94 -17.25 3.29 22.73
CA LEU A 94 -16.01 3.33 23.51
C LEU A 94 -15.62 4.76 23.90
N LEU A 95 -15.67 5.70 22.97
CA LEU A 95 -15.32 7.11 23.21
C LEU A 95 -16.33 7.84 24.13
N SER A 96 -17.60 7.41 24.13
CA SER A 96 -18.62 7.95 25.04
C SER A 96 -18.58 7.34 26.43
N GLY A 97 -17.72 6.33 26.68
CA GLY A 97 -17.68 5.56 27.93
C GLY A 97 -18.90 4.68 28.16
N ALA A 98 -19.64 4.36 27.10
CA ALA A 98 -20.77 3.44 27.18
C ALA A 98 -20.32 2.04 27.63
N PRO A 99 -21.11 1.32 28.44
CA PRO A 99 -20.75 -0.03 28.84
C PRO A 99 -20.67 -0.96 27.63
N THR A 100 -19.66 -1.85 27.63
CA THR A 100 -19.51 -2.88 26.62
C THR A 100 -20.68 -3.86 26.72
N ALA A 101 -21.49 -3.95 25.67
CA ALA A 101 -22.58 -4.92 25.57
C ALA A 101 -22.08 -6.21 24.90
N PRO A 102 -22.72 -7.37 25.13
CA PRO A 102 -22.49 -8.57 24.33
C PRO A 102 -22.66 -8.25 22.82
N ASP A 103 -21.75 -8.75 22.02
CA ASP A 103 -21.71 -8.46 20.59
C ASP A 103 -21.54 -9.76 19.79
N GLU A 104 -22.64 -10.26 19.27
CA GLU A 104 -22.69 -11.51 18.50
C GLU A 104 -21.87 -11.47 17.20
N HIS A 105 -21.53 -10.26 16.72
CA HIS A 105 -20.72 -10.07 15.53
C HIS A 105 -19.23 -9.86 15.83
N ALA A 106 -18.82 -9.70 17.09
CA ALA A 106 -17.44 -9.38 17.45
C ALA A 106 -16.43 -10.34 16.80
N THR A 107 -16.59 -11.65 17.04
CA THR A 107 -15.68 -12.67 16.48
C THR A 107 -15.67 -12.70 14.96
N ARG A 108 -16.81 -12.47 14.32
CA ARG A 108 -16.95 -12.38 12.87
C ARG A 108 -16.19 -11.20 12.32
N ASP A 109 -16.26 -10.05 12.98
CA ASP A 109 -15.56 -8.81 12.61
C ASP A 109 -14.07 -8.83 13.02
N GLY A 110 -13.59 -9.92 13.63
CA GLY A 110 -12.16 -10.09 13.98
C GLY A 110 -11.81 -9.69 15.40
N LEU A 111 -12.81 -9.34 16.22
CA LEU A 111 -12.63 -9.05 17.63
C LEU A 111 -12.83 -10.30 18.48
N PRO A 112 -12.12 -10.47 19.62
CA PRO A 112 -12.48 -11.46 20.61
C PRO A 112 -13.84 -11.14 21.22
N ASP A 113 -14.49 -12.15 21.78
CA ASP A 113 -15.74 -11.95 22.53
C ASP A 113 -15.48 -10.97 23.69
N PRO A 114 -16.21 -9.85 23.77
CA PRO A 114 -16.00 -8.84 24.81
C PRO A 114 -16.28 -9.34 26.23
N THR A 115 -16.94 -10.49 26.36
CA THR A 115 -17.23 -11.13 27.66
C THR A 115 -16.24 -12.24 28.01
N SER A 116 -15.32 -12.57 27.14
CA SER A 116 -14.30 -13.62 27.37
C SER A 116 -13.10 -13.11 28.16
N GLN A 117 -12.27 -14.05 28.62
CA GLN A 117 -10.98 -13.70 29.27
C GLN A 117 -9.99 -13.07 28.31
N ASP A 118 -10.20 -13.26 27.01
CA ASP A 118 -9.38 -12.69 25.93
C ASP A 118 -9.90 -11.33 25.44
N ALA A 119 -10.89 -10.74 26.14
CA ALA A 119 -11.44 -9.44 25.79
C ALA A 119 -10.35 -8.37 25.74
N LEU A 120 -10.37 -7.54 24.69
CA LEU A 120 -9.40 -6.46 24.52
C LEU A 120 -9.56 -5.40 25.62
N SER A 121 -8.43 -4.85 26.07
CA SER A 121 -8.46 -3.61 26.83
C SER A 121 -9.05 -2.48 26.00
N ALA A 122 -9.53 -1.41 26.66
CA ALA A 122 -10.06 -0.25 25.94
C ALA A 122 -9.05 0.35 24.96
N ALA A 123 -7.76 0.36 25.31
CA ALA A 123 -6.69 0.85 24.43
C ALA A 123 -6.50 -0.06 23.20
N ALA A 124 -6.44 -1.38 23.40
CA ALA A 124 -6.30 -2.34 22.31
C ALA A 124 -7.55 -2.40 21.41
N LEU A 125 -8.73 -2.20 21.99
CA LEU A 125 -9.97 -2.07 21.21
C LEU A 125 -9.97 -0.78 20.38
N LEU A 126 -9.52 0.34 20.94
CA LEU A 126 -9.38 1.60 20.22
C LEU A 126 -8.40 1.47 19.04
N GLU A 127 -7.23 0.87 19.28
CA GLU A 127 -6.24 0.54 18.28
C GLU A 127 -6.86 -0.25 17.12
N HIS A 128 -7.46 -1.39 17.44
CA HIS A 128 -8.10 -2.24 16.44
C HIS A 128 -9.18 -1.51 15.64
N LEU A 129 -10.03 -0.73 16.29
CA LEU A 129 -11.12 -0.02 15.62
C LEU A 129 -10.60 1.11 14.72
N LEU A 130 -9.55 1.82 15.13
CA LEU A 130 -8.91 2.84 14.29
C LEU A 130 -8.17 2.24 13.10
N GLU A 131 -7.58 1.05 13.24
CA GLU A 131 -6.87 0.36 12.17
C GLU A 131 -7.81 -0.31 11.15
N HIS A 132 -8.93 -0.89 11.63
CA HIS A 132 -9.77 -1.79 10.83
C HIS A 132 -11.17 -1.25 10.52
N THR A 133 -11.39 0.05 10.63
CA THR A 133 -12.64 0.71 10.19
C THR A 133 -12.33 1.70 9.08
N HIS A 134 -13.04 1.62 7.95
CA HIS A 134 -12.78 2.52 6.81
C HIS A 134 -12.82 4.00 7.23
N PRO A 135 -11.85 4.84 6.81
CA PRO A 135 -11.77 6.23 7.24
C PRO A 135 -13.04 7.04 7.00
N ASP A 136 -13.67 6.92 5.82
CA ASP A 136 -14.93 7.63 5.54
C ASP A 136 -16.04 7.27 6.53
N THR A 137 -16.10 5.99 6.94
CA THR A 137 -17.08 5.53 7.94
C THR A 137 -16.79 6.10 9.32
N LEU A 138 -15.50 6.16 9.71
CA LEU A 138 -15.07 6.81 10.95
C LEU A 138 -15.43 8.30 10.96
N LEU A 139 -15.10 9.01 9.90
CA LEU A 139 -15.38 10.45 9.77
C LEU A 139 -16.87 10.76 9.85
N ALA A 140 -17.68 9.97 9.15
CA ALA A 140 -19.14 10.11 9.17
C ALA A 140 -19.74 9.78 10.55
N ALA A 141 -19.35 8.65 11.16
CA ALA A 141 -19.92 8.21 12.44
C ALA A 141 -19.54 9.13 13.60
N LEU A 142 -18.32 9.69 13.60
CA LEU A 142 -17.86 10.62 14.62
C LEU A 142 -18.21 12.08 14.28
N ASN A 143 -18.84 12.33 13.14
CA ASN A 143 -19.11 13.67 12.60
C ASN A 143 -17.89 14.60 12.70
N THR A 144 -16.75 14.13 12.15
CA THR A 144 -15.44 14.75 12.34
C THR A 144 -14.71 14.96 11.01
N THR A 145 -13.56 15.62 11.05
CA THR A 145 -12.67 15.82 9.91
C THR A 145 -11.42 14.94 10.03
N PRO A 146 -10.67 14.69 8.93
CA PRO A 146 -9.41 13.96 9.00
C PRO A 146 -8.43 14.54 10.02
N ALA A 147 -8.30 15.86 10.10
CA ALA A 147 -7.41 16.52 11.07
C ALA A 147 -7.85 16.25 12.53
N ALA A 148 -9.15 16.37 12.84
CA ALA A 148 -9.65 16.09 14.17
C ALA A 148 -9.58 14.59 14.54
N LEU A 149 -9.68 13.68 13.55
CA LEU A 149 -9.44 12.25 13.77
C LEU A 149 -7.96 11.97 14.09
N VAL A 150 -7.03 12.68 13.45
CA VAL A 150 -5.59 12.63 13.77
C VAL A 150 -5.32 13.15 15.19
N ASP A 151 -5.98 14.26 15.58
CA ASP A 151 -5.89 14.79 16.95
C ASP A 151 -6.39 13.80 17.99
N LEU A 152 -7.49 13.09 17.71
CA LEU A 152 -7.99 12.00 18.54
C LEU A 152 -6.96 10.87 18.67
N ALA A 153 -6.41 10.39 17.55
CA ALA A 153 -5.41 9.34 17.54
C ALA A 153 -4.14 9.75 18.29
N ARG A 154 -3.66 10.99 18.12
CA ARG A 154 -2.52 11.53 18.86
C ARG A 154 -2.76 11.55 20.37
N LYS A 155 -3.95 12.00 20.80
CA LYS A 155 -4.31 12.03 22.23
C LYS A 155 -4.27 10.66 22.90
N HIS A 156 -4.51 9.59 22.14
CA HIS A 156 -4.56 8.22 22.63
C HIS A 156 -3.36 7.38 22.23
N ASP A 157 -2.30 7.98 21.67
CA ASP A 157 -1.09 7.30 21.17
C ASP A 157 -1.38 6.25 20.10
N GLN A 158 -2.32 6.56 19.18
CA GLN A 158 -2.82 5.67 18.14
C GLN A 158 -2.55 6.19 16.70
N LEU A 159 -1.50 7.00 16.52
CA LEU A 159 -1.16 7.54 15.21
C LEU A 159 -0.75 6.45 14.21
N GLN A 160 0.00 5.43 14.68
CA GLN A 160 0.47 4.36 13.80
C GLN A 160 -0.69 3.47 13.30
N PRO A 161 -1.61 2.96 14.12
CA PRO A 161 -2.80 2.24 13.65
C PRO A 161 -3.63 3.04 12.65
N LEU A 162 -3.81 4.35 12.89
CA LEU A 162 -4.52 5.21 11.96
C LEU A 162 -3.75 5.40 10.64
N ALA A 163 -2.41 5.41 10.67
CA ALA A 163 -1.58 5.46 9.47
C ALA A 163 -1.69 4.17 8.65
N GLU A 164 -1.65 3.01 9.30
CA GLU A 164 -1.85 1.71 8.65
C GLU A 164 -3.24 1.63 7.99
N ASN A 165 -4.26 2.17 8.65
CA ASN A 165 -5.60 2.29 8.06
C ASN A 165 -5.59 3.16 6.80
N ALA A 166 -5.01 4.36 6.86
CA ALA A 166 -4.92 5.26 5.71
C ALA A 166 -4.20 4.59 4.52
N VAL A 167 -3.13 3.81 4.79
CA VAL A 167 -2.37 3.06 3.79
C VAL A 167 -3.20 1.91 3.22
N SER A 168 -3.82 1.09 4.07
CA SER A 168 -4.57 -0.10 3.65
C SER A 168 -5.78 0.24 2.80
N THR A 169 -6.39 1.41 3.05
CA THR A 169 -7.55 1.91 2.31
C THR A 169 -7.17 2.89 1.19
N ALA A 170 -5.87 3.20 1.04
CA ALA A 170 -5.35 4.20 0.11
C ALA A 170 -6.09 5.56 0.22
N HIS A 171 -6.32 6.05 1.45
CA HIS A 171 -7.16 7.23 1.72
C HIS A 171 -6.35 8.54 1.73
N PRO A 172 -6.37 9.35 0.64
CA PRO A 172 -5.43 10.46 0.47
C PRO A 172 -5.67 11.62 1.45
N ALA A 173 -6.93 11.91 1.79
CA ALA A 173 -7.24 13.01 2.70
C ALA A 173 -6.77 12.72 4.14
N LEU A 174 -6.86 11.44 4.59
CA LEU A 174 -6.33 11.04 5.89
C LEU A 174 -4.81 10.99 5.88
N ALA A 175 -4.20 10.51 4.80
CA ALA A 175 -2.74 10.55 4.62
C ALA A 175 -2.20 11.98 4.69
N ALA A 176 -2.83 12.93 3.99
CA ALA A 176 -2.46 14.34 4.03
C ALA A 176 -2.55 14.93 5.46
N ALA A 177 -3.56 14.53 6.25
CA ALA A 177 -3.71 14.97 7.64
C ALA A 177 -2.69 14.33 8.59
N LEU A 178 -2.22 13.10 8.31
CA LEU A 178 -1.22 12.39 9.11
C LEU A 178 0.22 12.81 8.83
N LEU A 179 0.52 13.26 7.61
CA LEU A 179 1.89 13.61 7.20
C LEU A 179 2.58 14.67 8.08
N PRO A 180 1.92 15.69 8.65
CA PRO A 180 2.55 16.58 9.61
C PRO A 180 3.08 15.89 10.88
N GLU A 181 2.43 14.81 11.32
CA GLU A 181 2.82 14.01 12.49
C GLU A 181 3.83 12.91 12.13
N LEU A 182 3.73 12.36 10.91
CA LEU A 182 4.54 11.25 10.41
C LEU A 182 5.21 11.62 9.07
N PRO A 183 6.04 12.68 9.03
CA PRO A 183 6.52 13.29 7.77
C PRO A 183 7.46 12.39 6.95
N THR A 184 7.97 11.33 7.55
CA THR A 184 8.90 10.39 6.89
C THR A 184 8.25 9.03 6.59
N HIS A 185 6.94 8.88 6.85
CA HIS A 185 6.25 7.60 6.63
C HIS A 185 6.08 7.32 5.12
N PRO A 186 6.79 6.32 4.56
CA PRO A 186 6.95 6.19 3.11
C PRO A 186 5.62 5.90 2.39
N PHE A 187 4.75 5.08 2.97
CA PHE A 187 3.48 4.74 2.36
C PHE A 187 2.45 5.88 2.44
N LEU A 188 2.45 6.68 3.51
CA LEU A 188 1.60 7.88 3.57
C LEU A 188 2.03 8.90 2.51
N LEU A 189 3.33 9.04 2.26
CA LEU A 189 3.85 9.89 1.19
C LEU A 189 3.41 9.43 -0.20
N GLN A 190 3.26 8.11 -0.41
CA GLN A 190 2.81 7.54 -1.70
C GLN A 190 1.33 7.84 -2.02
N ILE A 191 0.48 7.88 -1.00
CA ILE A 191 -0.97 8.10 -1.17
C ILE A 191 -1.39 9.54 -0.86
N GLY A 192 -0.52 10.33 -0.25
CA GLY A 192 -0.72 11.75 0.05
C GLY A 192 -0.53 12.66 -1.16
N PRO A 193 -0.45 13.98 -0.93
CA PRO A 193 -0.21 14.94 -2.00
C PRO A 193 1.12 14.66 -2.73
N PRO A 194 1.14 14.58 -4.08
CA PRO A 194 2.34 14.21 -4.84
C PRO A 194 3.51 15.18 -4.65
N GLU A 195 3.24 16.45 -4.37
CA GLU A 195 4.26 17.45 -4.05
C GLU A 195 5.01 17.14 -2.75
N THR A 196 4.35 16.51 -1.77
CA THR A 196 4.97 16.10 -0.50
C THR A 196 5.94 14.93 -0.73
N LEU A 197 5.55 13.96 -1.55
CA LEU A 197 6.44 12.87 -1.96
C LEU A 197 7.65 13.41 -2.74
N ALA A 198 7.43 14.29 -3.71
CA ALA A 198 8.50 14.90 -4.50
C ALA A 198 9.49 15.68 -3.64
N ALA A 199 9.00 16.45 -2.65
CA ALA A 199 9.84 17.16 -1.70
C ALA A 199 10.67 16.19 -0.83
N ALA A 200 10.06 15.11 -0.32
CA ALA A 200 10.74 14.09 0.46
C ALA A 200 11.82 13.35 -0.36
N GLN A 201 11.53 13.01 -1.61
CA GLN A 201 12.49 12.40 -2.54
C GLN A 201 13.66 13.35 -2.82
N THR A 202 13.38 14.63 -3.09
CA THR A 202 14.42 15.65 -3.31
C THR A 202 15.33 15.78 -2.09
N GLN A 203 14.77 15.85 -0.89
CA GLN A 203 15.56 15.94 0.33
C GLN A 203 16.41 14.69 0.55
N ALA A 204 15.88 13.49 0.35
CA ALA A 204 16.62 12.25 0.48
C ALA A 204 17.77 12.13 -0.54
N LEU A 205 17.60 12.68 -1.75
CA LEU A 205 18.65 12.77 -2.76
C LEU A 205 19.77 13.74 -2.34
N LEU A 206 19.42 14.89 -1.77
CA LEU A 206 20.38 15.87 -1.24
C LEU A 206 21.17 15.30 -0.05
N ASP A 207 20.50 14.59 0.83
CA ASP A 207 21.10 13.95 2.02
C ASP A 207 21.94 12.71 1.64
N ARG A 208 21.81 12.22 0.41
CA ARG A 208 22.41 10.96 -0.08
C ARG A 208 22.12 9.78 0.86
N ASP A 209 20.89 9.69 1.35
CA ASP A 209 20.41 8.66 2.27
C ASP A 209 19.80 7.49 1.49
N PRO A 210 20.53 6.37 1.28
CA PRO A 210 20.06 5.26 0.47
C PRO A 210 18.90 4.49 1.11
N ASP A 211 18.80 4.44 2.43
CA ASP A 211 17.72 3.77 3.14
C ASP A 211 16.39 4.53 2.94
N ARG A 212 16.47 5.85 3.08
CA ARG A 212 15.31 6.72 2.82
C ARG A 212 14.90 6.72 1.35
N LEU A 213 15.87 6.73 0.43
CA LEU A 213 15.59 6.61 -1.00
C LEU A 213 14.91 5.27 -1.34
N LEU A 214 15.38 4.14 -0.79
CA LEU A 214 14.72 2.85 -0.95
C LEU A 214 13.29 2.86 -0.44
N ALA A 215 13.04 3.46 0.72
CA ALA A 215 11.71 3.57 1.29
C ALA A 215 10.76 4.44 0.44
N LEU A 216 11.27 5.50 -0.21
CA LEU A 216 10.48 6.44 -1.00
C LEU A 216 10.25 6.00 -2.45
N PHE A 217 11.19 5.26 -3.03
CA PHE A 217 11.10 4.80 -4.43
C PHE A 217 10.62 3.34 -4.54
N GLY A 218 10.93 2.49 -3.56
CA GLY A 218 10.61 1.06 -3.59
C GLY A 218 9.13 0.70 -3.71
N PRO A 219 8.23 1.33 -2.95
CA PRO A 219 6.81 0.99 -2.98
C PRO A 219 6.08 1.46 -4.25
N HIS A 220 6.69 2.29 -5.09
CA HIS A 220 6.02 2.88 -6.25
C HIS A 220 5.82 1.85 -7.37
N PRO A 221 4.59 1.42 -7.69
CA PRO A 221 4.32 0.48 -8.76
C PRO A 221 4.40 1.17 -10.13
N GLY A 222 5.18 0.64 -11.03
CA GLY A 222 5.26 1.12 -12.41
C GLY A 222 6.43 2.09 -12.65
N PRO A 223 6.57 2.63 -13.87
CA PRO A 223 7.67 3.54 -14.19
C PRO A 223 7.51 4.85 -13.39
N TRP A 224 8.61 5.25 -12.75
CA TRP A 224 8.65 6.53 -12.03
C TRP A 224 8.54 7.72 -13.00
N PRO A 225 8.07 8.89 -12.53
CA PRO A 225 8.10 10.11 -13.35
C PRO A 225 9.52 10.44 -13.84
N PRO A 226 9.64 11.16 -14.99
CA PRO A 226 10.96 11.47 -15.57
C PRO A 226 11.89 12.21 -14.63
N ASP A 227 11.43 13.26 -13.97
CA ASP A 227 12.28 14.12 -13.14
C ASP A 227 12.86 13.39 -11.91
N PRO A 228 12.07 12.68 -11.06
CA PRO A 228 12.63 11.86 -9.98
C PRO A 228 13.57 10.76 -10.50
N SER A 229 13.29 10.16 -11.65
CA SER A 229 14.15 9.17 -12.28
C SER A 229 15.51 9.77 -12.65
N ALA A 230 15.52 10.92 -13.31
CA ALA A 230 16.74 11.62 -13.71
C ALA A 230 17.58 12.03 -12.49
N ALA A 231 16.92 12.56 -11.45
CA ALA A 231 17.60 12.97 -10.21
C ALA A 231 18.26 11.80 -9.48
N LEU A 232 17.55 10.65 -9.37
CA LEU A 232 18.10 9.45 -8.76
C LEU A 232 19.28 8.88 -9.57
N LEU A 233 19.15 8.80 -10.89
CA LEU A 233 20.24 8.32 -11.76
C LEU A 233 21.48 9.22 -11.68
N GLY A 234 21.28 10.55 -11.62
CA GLY A 234 22.37 11.50 -11.37
C GLY A 234 23.05 11.26 -10.01
N THR A 235 22.29 11.08 -8.94
CA THR A 235 22.82 10.79 -7.60
C THR A 235 23.57 9.46 -7.57
N LEU A 236 23.06 8.40 -8.18
CA LEU A 236 23.75 7.11 -8.30
C LEU A 236 25.10 7.26 -9.00
N ARG A 237 25.13 7.98 -10.14
CA ARG A 237 26.37 8.24 -10.88
C ARG A 237 27.38 9.03 -10.05
N ASP A 238 26.96 10.12 -9.42
CA ASP A 238 27.84 11.01 -8.66
C ASP A 238 28.36 10.31 -7.39
N THR A 239 27.54 9.46 -6.77
CA THR A 239 27.97 8.67 -5.62
C THR A 239 29.06 7.67 -6.01
N ILE A 240 28.98 7.05 -7.18
CA ILE A 240 30.03 6.17 -7.70
C ILE A 240 31.31 6.92 -7.98
N GLY A 241 31.21 8.08 -8.63
CA GLY A 241 32.38 8.91 -8.95
C GLY A 241 33.14 9.44 -7.72
N THR A 242 32.50 9.49 -6.56
CA THR A 242 33.14 9.92 -5.30
C THR A 242 33.57 8.77 -4.38
N ALA A 243 33.13 7.55 -4.66
CA ALA A 243 33.43 6.38 -3.83
C ALA A 243 34.80 5.79 -4.16
N HIS A 244 35.86 6.27 -3.50
CA HIS A 244 37.21 5.67 -3.59
C HIS A 244 37.30 4.25 -3.01
N TYR A 245 36.24 3.73 -2.37
CA TYR A 245 36.24 2.40 -1.73
C TYR A 245 34.91 1.66 -2.03
N ALA A 246 35.02 0.38 -2.37
CA ALA A 246 33.87 -0.51 -2.57
C ALA A 246 32.93 -0.57 -1.34
N ALA A 247 33.45 -0.33 -0.13
CA ALA A 247 32.67 -0.26 1.10
C ALA A 247 31.72 0.95 1.18
N ALA A 248 32.02 2.06 0.49
CA ALA A 248 31.18 3.26 0.49
C ALA A 248 29.97 3.14 -0.46
N TRP A 249 30.05 2.30 -1.48
CA TRP A 249 28.95 1.99 -2.38
C TRP A 249 27.86 1.13 -1.73
N GLY A 250 28.14 0.38 -0.70
CA GLY A 250 27.24 -0.39 0.15
C GLY A 250 26.10 -1.13 -0.55
N TYR A 251 25.60 -2.16 0.08
CA TYR A 251 24.48 -2.98 -0.42
C TYR A 251 23.21 -2.17 -0.80
N ARG A 252 22.94 -1.08 -0.07
CA ARG A 252 21.76 -0.22 -0.29
C ARG A 252 21.78 0.54 -1.62
N TRP A 253 22.94 1.04 -2.01
CA TRP A 253 23.09 1.70 -3.31
C TRP A 253 22.96 0.71 -4.47
N ALA A 254 23.44 -0.52 -4.32
CA ALA A 254 23.22 -1.58 -5.30
C ALA A 254 21.72 -1.90 -5.45
N GLN A 255 20.99 -2.04 -4.34
CA GLN A 255 19.54 -2.22 -4.38
C GLN A 255 18.82 -1.06 -5.06
N LEU A 256 19.24 0.19 -4.83
CA LEU A 256 18.67 1.35 -5.53
C LEU A 256 18.95 1.31 -7.03
N ALA A 257 20.14 0.86 -7.45
CA ALA A 257 20.46 0.70 -8.87
C ALA A 257 19.60 -0.38 -9.54
N GLU A 258 19.39 -1.53 -8.90
CA GLU A 258 18.50 -2.59 -9.39
C GLU A 258 17.04 -2.10 -9.49
N LEU A 259 16.59 -1.36 -8.47
CA LEU A 259 15.26 -0.78 -8.45
C LEU A 259 15.10 0.26 -9.58
N ALA A 260 16.09 1.13 -9.78
CA ALA A 260 16.11 2.10 -10.88
C ALA A 260 16.14 1.42 -12.25
N ALA A 261 16.87 0.31 -12.42
CA ALA A 261 16.85 -0.47 -13.65
C ALA A 261 15.44 -0.93 -14.03
N THR A 262 14.63 -1.30 -13.02
CA THR A 262 13.27 -1.82 -13.21
C THR A 262 12.22 -0.72 -13.38
N HIS A 263 12.33 0.39 -12.63
CA HIS A 263 11.26 1.37 -12.47
C HIS A 263 11.56 2.77 -13.00
N ALA A 264 12.82 3.16 -13.19
CA ALA A 264 13.13 4.49 -13.73
C ALA A 264 12.54 4.68 -15.12
N HIS A 265 12.17 5.93 -15.41
CA HIS A 265 11.60 6.27 -16.71
C HIS A 265 12.62 6.03 -17.84
N PRO A 266 12.29 5.26 -18.88
CA PRO A 266 13.27 4.82 -19.89
C PRO A 266 13.87 5.96 -20.73
N HIS A 267 13.23 7.13 -20.78
CA HIS A 267 13.75 8.31 -21.50
C HIS A 267 14.66 9.21 -20.65
N THR A 268 14.96 8.85 -19.40
CA THR A 268 15.83 9.64 -18.51
C THR A 268 17.31 9.27 -18.61
N LEU A 269 17.69 8.45 -19.58
CA LEU A 269 19.09 8.11 -19.84
C LEU A 269 19.93 9.36 -20.13
N HIS A 270 20.89 9.63 -19.25
CA HIS A 270 21.95 10.58 -19.52
C HIS A 270 23.06 9.88 -20.32
N PRO A 271 23.45 10.41 -21.48
CA PRO A 271 24.51 9.84 -22.33
C PRO A 271 25.92 10.05 -21.78
N ASP A 272 26.07 10.71 -20.62
CA ASP A 272 27.38 11.01 -20.06
C ASP A 272 28.16 9.74 -19.70
N PRO A 273 29.44 9.65 -20.06
CA PRO A 273 30.27 8.49 -19.78
C PRO A 273 30.38 8.27 -18.26
N LEU A 274 30.48 6.99 -17.87
CA LEU A 274 30.73 6.62 -16.48
C LEU A 274 32.09 7.16 -16.00
N PRO A 275 32.24 7.52 -14.71
CA PRO A 275 33.54 7.90 -14.14
C PRO A 275 34.59 6.80 -14.36
N THR A 276 35.78 7.18 -14.83
CA THR A 276 36.85 6.23 -15.16
C THR A 276 37.56 5.64 -13.93
N ASP A 277 37.35 6.23 -12.77
CA ASP A 277 37.94 5.88 -11.49
C ASP A 277 37.00 5.10 -10.54
N ALA A 278 35.82 4.74 -11.04
CA ALA A 278 34.89 3.89 -10.29
C ALA A 278 35.49 2.50 -10.05
N THR A 279 35.17 1.88 -8.90
CA THR A 279 35.57 0.50 -8.63
C THR A 279 34.93 -0.46 -9.66
N ASP A 280 35.58 -1.58 -9.98
CA ASP A 280 35.09 -2.58 -10.94
C ASP A 280 33.64 -3.04 -10.65
N TYR A 281 33.28 -3.15 -9.37
CA TYR A 281 31.94 -3.53 -8.94
C TYR A 281 30.91 -2.43 -9.26
N ALA A 282 31.21 -1.21 -8.84
CA ALA A 282 30.33 -0.06 -9.05
C ALA A 282 30.15 0.22 -10.56
N HIS A 283 31.25 0.13 -11.33
CA HIS A 283 31.25 0.30 -12.78
C HIS A 283 30.38 -0.75 -13.47
N ARG A 284 30.48 -2.02 -13.05
CA ARG A 284 29.65 -3.11 -13.56
C ARG A 284 28.16 -2.89 -13.27
N THR A 285 27.83 -2.56 -12.03
CA THR A 285 26.43 -2.32 -11.61
C THR A 285 25.79 -1.18 -12.41
N LEU A 286 26.50 -0.07 -12.61
CA LEU A 286 25.97 1.01 -13.45
C LEU A 286 25.89 0.65 -14.94
N THR A 287 26.84 -0.11 -15.46
CA THR A 287 26.80 -0.57 -16.85
C THR A 287 25.58 -1.48 -17.09
N GLU A 288 25.30 -2.37 -16.15
CA GLU A 288 24.11 -3.25 -16.18
C GLU A 288 22.82 -2.44 -16.07
N LEU A 289 22.76 -1.45 -15.17
CA LEU A 289 21.65 -0.52 -15.02
C LEU A 289 21.37 0.21 -16.36
N LEU A 290 22.38 0.87 -16.91
CA LEU A 290 22.25 1.65 -18.15
C LEU A 290 21.88 0.76 -19.34
N GLY A 291 22.47 -0.45 -19.45
CA GLY A 291 22.10 -1.44 -20.45
C GLY A 291 20.63 -1.86 -20.37
N THR A 292 20.13 -2.08 -19.15
CA THR A 292 18.72 -2.42 -18.92
C THR A 292 17.78 -1.28 -19.29
N LEU A 293 18.14 -0.03 -18.93
CA LEU A 293 17.33 1.13 -19.28
C LEU A 293 17.32 1.39 -20.79
N GLU A 294 18.44 1.20 -21.50
CA GLU A 294 18.48 1.35 -22.96
C GLU A 294 17.61 0.30 -23.65
N LEU A 295 17.65 -0.95 -23.20
CA LEU A 295 16.77 -2.02 -23.69
C LEU A 295 15.28 -1.65 -23.46
N ARG A 296 14.93 -1.17 -22.28
CA ARG A 296 13.56 -0.73 -21.96
C ARG A 296 13.12 0.46 -22.84
N LYS A 297 14.01 1.39 -23.12
CA LYS A 297 13.75 2.51 -24.02
C LYS A 297 13.48 2.04 -25.45
N GLN A 298 14.25 1.09 -25.97
CA GLN A 298 14.00 0.47 -27.26
C GLN A 298 12.65 -0.22 -27.29
N MET A 299 12.35 -1.07 -26.28
CA MET A 299 11.06 -1.73 -26.16
C MET A 299 9.90 -0.74 -26.10
N TRP A 300 10.05 0.35 -25.34
CA TRP A 300 9.02 1.39 -25.24
C TRP A 300 8.80 2.10 -26.59
N THR A 301 9.88 2.34 -27.32
CA THR A 301 9.81 2.96 -28.65
C THR A 301 9.17 2.04 -29.69
N ASP A 302 9.49 0.75 -29.63
CA ASP A 302 9.04 -0.23 -30.63
C ASP A 302 7.59 -0.71 -30.36
N PHE A 303 7.21 -0.89 -29.11
CA PHE A 303 5.92 -1.46 -28.70
C PHE A 303 4.96 -0.44 -28.05
N GLY A 304 5.45 0.70 -27.58
CA GLY A 304 4.63 1.75 -26.93
C GLY A 304 3.81 2.59 -27.90
N LYS A 305 4.17 2.65 -29.18
CA LYS A 305 3.44 3.39 -30.22
C LYS A 305 2.11 2.79 -30.64
N GLY A 306 1.74 1.63 -30.12
CA GLY A 306 0.51 0.92 -30.49
C GLY A 306 -0.68 1.10 -29.53
N ARG A 307 -0.56 1.92 -28.49
CA ARG A 307 -1.63 2.17 -27.51
C ARG A 307 -1.82 3.68 -27.29
N GLY A 308 -2.11 4.38 -28.35
CA GLY A 308 -2.61 5.75 -28.34
C GLY A 308 -4.06 5.78 -28.79
#